data_c709fd60eca6dd1e667e0ad2afe07b2f
#
_entry.id   c709fd60eca6dd1e667e0ad2afe07b2f
#
_cell.length_a   1.000
_cell.length_b   1.000
_cell.length_c   1.000
_cell.angle_alpha   90.00
_cell.angle_beta   90.00
_cell.angle_gamma   90.00
#
_symmetry.space_group_name_H-M   'P 1'
#
loop_
_entity.id
_entity.type
_entity.pdbx_description
1 polymer ?
#
loop_
_entity_poly.entity_id
_entity_poly.type
_entity_poly.pdbx_seq_one_letter_code
_entity_poly.pdbx_strand_id
1 'polypeptide(L)'
;MPGRTRRCFLSLFCALRFVLMDCFDIGISTKCVSVPKEMGLCQDVGYSEMRLPNLMGHTTLGEVIPKSAEWESLLRTGCHLQAGTFLCSLFAPVCLDTFIQPCRSMCVAVRDSCSQVLACLGQSWPDALDCDRFPADEDTCLTSISTESATYRKFFPKPTCQGCPTTEEPGAHKRVLQTFCQNNFAVKVTLAKRKSASGDSEYDVEGRVEMISPGSLFSFGTRTIIQQWLLINANCAHKMIRSSNRAVQYVLIGDIQDANIIVNKIYLWHKKDTQLTLAARKWKQHKC
;
A
#
# COMPACT_ATOMS: atom_id res chain seq x y z
N MET A 1 44.58 -28.81 -60.43
CA MET A 1 44.36 -29.23 -59.05
C MET A 1 43.91 -28.08 -58.24
N PRO A 2 42.62 -27.94 -57.90
CA PRO A 2 42.13 -26.90 -57.04
C PRO A 2 41.60 -27.57 -55.74
N GLY A 3 42.09 -27.17 -54.59
CA GLY A 3 41.56 -27.73 -53.37
C GLY A 3 42.29 -27.37 -52.09
N ARG A 4 42.53 -26.07 -51.79
CA ARG A 4 43.09 -25.71 -50.48
C ARG A 4 42.69 -24.36 -49.90
N THR A 5 41.79 -23.62 -50.51
CA THR A 5 41.44 -22.27 -50.03
C THR A 5 40.06 -22.13 -49.40
N ARG A 6 39.23 -23.17 -49.34
CA ARG A 6 37.87 -23.04 -48.74
C ARG A 6 37.78 -23.40 -47.25
N ARG A 7 38.82 -24.01 -46.64
CA ARG A 7 38.74 -24.39 -45.22
C ARG A 7 39.20 -23.31 -44.23
N CYS A 8 39.99 -22.33 -44.64
CA CYS A 8 40.41 -21.24 -43.76
C CYS A 8 39.37 -20.16 -43.54
N PHE A 9 38.48 -19.90 -44.51
CA PHE A 9 37.47 -18.87 -44.35
C PHE A 9 36.32 -19.25 -43.40
N LEU A 10 35.94 -20.53 -43.34
CA LEU A 10 34.91 -20.97 -42.39
C LEU A 10 35.42 -21.00 -40.95
N SER A 11 36.69 -21.31 -40.76
CA SER A 11 37.31 -21.30 -39.43
C SER A 11 37.45 -19.87 -38.86
N LEU A 12 37.77 -18.89 -39.71
CA LEU A 12 37.88 -17.49 -39.30
C LEU A 12 36.51 -16.92 -38.92
N PHE A 13 35.43 -17.25 -39.63
CA PHE A 13 34.09 -16.81 -39.28
C PHE A 13 33.55 -17.48 -38.00
N CYS A 14 33.90 -18.76 -37.72
CA CYS A 14 33.52 -19.37 -36.44
C CYS A 14 34.30 -18.76 -35.26
N ALA A 15 35.62 -18.50 -35.43
CA ALA A 15 36.40 -17.84 -34.39
C ALA A 15 35.94 -16.39 -34.13
N LEU A 16 35.53 -15.67 -35.15
CA LEU A 16 34.97 -14.31 -34.98
C LEU A 16 33.61 -14.31 -34.31
N ARG A 17 32.78 -15.34 -34.53
CA ARG A 17 31.50 -15.49 -33.80
C ARG A 17 31.70 -15.85 -32.34
N PHE A 18 32.67 -16.67 -32.00
CA PHE A 18 32.99 -16.94 -30.61
C PHE A 18 33.57 -15.76 -29.88
N VAL A 19 34.45 -14.98 -30.52
CA VAL A 19 35.00 -13.73 -29.92
C VAL A 19 33.96 -12.64 -29.78
N LEU A 20 32.92 -12.59 -30.65
CA LEU A 20 31.82 -11.62 -30.52
C LEU A 20 30.77 -12.06 -29.48
N MET A 21 30.63 -13.34 -29.18
CA MET A 21 29.77 -13.82 -28.08
C MET A 21 30.39 -13.56 -26.71
N ASP A 22 31.71 -13.66 -26.57
CA ASP A 22 32.40 -13.33 -25.31
C ASP A 22 32.53 -11.82 -25.04
N CYS A 23 32.37 -10.96 -26.06
CA CYS A 23 32.44 -9.51 -25.90
C CYS A 23 31.11 -8.87 -25.44
N PHE A 24 29.99 -9.62 -25.35
CA PHE A 24 28.70 -9.06 -24.88
C PHE A 24 28.40 -9.34 -23.42
N ASP A 25 29.25 -10.09 -22.74
CA ASP A 25 29.23 -10.21 -21.29
C ASP A 25 30.16 -9.15 -20.66
N ILE A 26 30.02 -7.89 -21.07
CA ILE A 26 30.50 -6.76 -20.27
C ILE A 26 29.52 -6.72 -19.08
N GLY A 27 29.86 -7.55 -18.09
CA GLY A 27 29.07 -7.78 -16.92
C GLY A 27 28.63 -6.47 -16.30
N ILE A 28 27.33 -6.25 -16.25
CA ILE A 28 26.78 -5.30 -15.30
C ILE A 28 27.26 -5.83 -13.95
N SER A 29 28.34 -5.21 -13.44
CA SER A 29 28.97 -5.62 -12.19
C SER A 29 27.92 -5.56 -11.11
N THR A 30 27.47 -6.73 -10.66
CA THR A 30 26.54 -6.81 -9.54
C THR A 30 27.24 -6.31 -8.29
N LYS A 31 26.59 -5.41 -7.59
CA LYS A 31 27.09 -4.82 -6.34
C LYS A 31 26.12 -5.13 -5.21
N CYS A 32 26.66 -5.61 -4.09
CA CYS A 32 25.97 -5.62 -2.83
C CYS A 32 26.11 -4.25 -2.17
N VAL A 33 25.00 -3.69 -1.75
CA VAL A 33 24.94 -2.42 -1.02
C VAL A 33 23.99 -2.58 0.16
N SER A 34 24.25 -1.87 1.26
CA SER A 34 23.32 -1.88 2.39
C SER A 34 21.98 -1.28 1.99
N VAL A 35 20.87 -1.86 2.47
CA VAL A 35 19.52 -1.29 2.30
C VAL A 35 19.48 0.06 3.00
N PRO A 36 19.29 1.18 2.26
CA PRO A 36 19.33 2.51 2.87
C PRO A 36 18.10 2.75 3.75
N LYS A 37 18.28 3.52 4.83
CA LYS A 37 17.19 3.84 5.78
C LYS A 37 16.06 4.63 5.12
N GLU A 38 16.35 5.34 4.05
CA GLU A 38 15.41 6.11 3.23
C GLU A 38 14.44 5.22 2.43
N MET A 39 14.76 3.92 2.28
CA MET A 39 13.85 2.93 1.71
C MET A 39 12.92 2.37 2.78
N GLY A 40 11.93 3.17 3.23
CA GLY A 40 10.94 2.74 4.22
C GLY A 40 10.18 1.47 3.83
N LEU A 41 9.99 1.25 2.53
CA LEU A 41 9.41 0.05 1.94
C LEU A 41 10.07 -1.26 2.42
N CYS A 42 11.40 -1.27 2.61
CA CYS A 42 12.20 -2.49 2.78
C CYS A 42 13.04 -2.52 4.07
N GLN A 43 12.61 -1.84 5.15
CA GLN A 43 13.39 -1.81 6.38
C GLN A 43 13.36 -3.12 7.18
N ASP A 44 12.25 -3.82 7.25
CA ASP A 44 12.07 -5.00 8.13
C ASP A 44 11.94 -6.30 7.32
N VAL A 45 12.73 -6.45 6.25
CA VAL A 45 12.65 -7.61 5.34
C VAL A 45 13.51 -8.79 5.74
N GLY A 46 14.23 -8.71 6.89
CA GLY A 46 15.04 -9.80 7.42
C GLY A 46 16.46 -9.91 6.86
N TYR A 47 16.91 -8.96 6.03
CA TYR A 47 18.28 -8.82 5.53
C TYR A 47 18.69 -7.35 5.47
N SER A 48 19.99 -7.10 5.48
CA SER A 48 20.57 -5.74 5.52
C SER A 48 21.26 -5.32 4.23
N GLU A 49 21.46 -6.24 3.28
CA GLU A 49 22.17 -6.00 2.02
C GLU A 49 21.31 -6.37 0.82
N MET A 50 21.26 -5.47 -0.13
CA MET A 50 20.55 -5.64 -1.40
C MET A 50 21.50 -5.66 -2.58
N ARG A 51 21.06 -6.28 -3.66
CA ARG A 51 21.81 -6.36 -4.92
C ARG A 51 21.39 -5.26 -5.90
N LEU A 52 22.37 -4.66 -6.57
CA LEU A 52 22.18 -3.80 -7.74
C LEU A 52 22.94 -4.40 -8.95
N PRO A 53 22.37 -4.30 -10.17
CA PRO A 53 21.02 -3.84 -10.50
C PRO A 53 19.95 -4.69 -9.83
N ASN A 54 18.81 -4.05 -9.51
CA ASN A 54 17.65 -4.76 -8.95
C ASN A 54 16.78 -5.38 -10.06
N LEU A 55 15.71 -6.09 -9.70
CA LEU A 55 14.82 -6.75 -10.67
C LEU A 55 13.95 -5.77 -11.48
N MET A 56 13.90 -4.50 -11.06
CA MET A 56 13.24 -3.42 -11.79
C MET A 56 14.19 -2.69 -12.76
N GLY A 57 15.46 -3.13 -12.86
CA GLY A 57 16.47 -2.56 -13.76
C GLY A 57 17.19 -1.33 -13.22
N HIS A 58 16.95 -0.93 -11.96
CA HIS A 58 17.65 0.21 -11.36
C HIS A 58 19.09 -0.19 -11.00
N THR A 59 20.03 0.68 -11.30
CA THR A 59 21.48 0.45 -11.13
C THR A 59 22.09 1.21 -9.96
N THR A 60 21.38 2.23 -9.46
CA THR A 60 21.86 3.13 -8.39
C THR A 60 20.83 3.33 -7.29
N LEU A 61 21.29 3.66 -6.08
CA LEU A 61 20.41 4.02 -4.97
C LEU A 61 19.58 5.28 -5.26
N GLY A 62 20.15 6.22 -6.03
CA GLY A 62 19.44 7.44 -6.44
C GLY A 62 18.22 7.18 -7.31
N GLU A 63 18.20 6.08 -8.06
CA GLU A 63 17.04 5.63 -8.84
C GLU A 63 16.06 4.84 -7.99
N VAL A 64 16.55 3.92 -7.17
CA VAL A 64 15.75 2.98 -6.40
C VAL A 64 14.95 3.67 -5.29
N ILE A 65 15.58 4.58 -4.52
CA ILE A 65 14.94 5.19 -3.35
C ILE A 65 13.63 5.92 -3.73
N PRO A 66 13.61 6.89 -4.68
CA PRO A 66 12.37 7.58 -5.02
C PRO A 66 11.33 6.65 -5.64
N LYS A 67 11.75 5.66 -6.44
CA LYS A 67 10.83 4.71 -7.08
C LYS A 67 10.20 3.73 -6.08
N SER A 68 10.93 3.30 -5.07
CA SER A 68 10.38 2.48 -4.01
C SER A 68 9.41 3.25 -3.12
N ALA A 69 9.66 4.53 -2.86
CA ALA A 69 8.82 5.40 -2.05
C ALA A 69 7.40 5.58 -2.62
N GLU A 70 7.22 5.50 -3.94
CA GLU A 70 5.91 5.56 -4.62
C GLU A 70 4.94 4.46 -4.12
N TRP A 71 5.46 3.35 -3.59
CA TRP A 71 4.70 2.18 -3.13
C TRP A 71 4.36 2.18 -1.64
N GLU A 72 4.96 3.07 -0.85
CA GLU A 72 4.76 3.09 0.59
C GLU A 72 3.29 3.35 0.98
N SER A 73 2.60 4.22 0.23
CA SER A 73 1.18 4.49 0.47
C SER A 73 0.32 3.24 0.26
N LEU A 74 0.60 2.44 -0.78
CA LEU A 74 -0.09 1.18 -1.03
C LEU A 74 0.15 0.17 0.08
N LEU A 75 1.39 0.02 0.55
CA LEU A 75 1.71 -0.88 1.67
C LEU A 75 0.97 -0.52 2.95
N ARG A 76 0.88 0.77 3.26
CA ARG A 76 0.16 1.24 4.45
C ARG A 76 -1.34 0.94 4.42
N THR A 77 -1.92 0.68 3.24
CA THR A 77 -3.31 0.23 3.13
C THR A 77 -3.50 -1.19 3.66
N GLY A 78 -2.43 -1.98 3.76
CA GLY A 78 -2.51 -3.38 4.17
C GLY A 78 -3.28 -4.25 3.17
N CYS A 79 -3.29 -3.91 1.88
CA CYS A 79 -4.07 -4.59 0.84
C CYS A 79 -3.71 -6.09 0.72
N HIS A 80 -2.48 -6.46 1.01
CA HIS A 80 -2.02 -7.84 1.08
C HIS A 80 -0.84 -7.99 2.05
N LEU A 81 -0.82 -9.06 2.86
CA LEU A 81 0.22 -9.31 3.85
C LEU A 81 1.63 -9.35 3.24
N GLN A 82 1.74 -9.98 2.08
CA GLN A 82 3.03 -10.14 1.40
C GLN A 82 3.35 -9.04 0.39
N ALA A 83 2.58 -7.95 0.34
CA ALA A 83 2.86 -6.85 -0.59
C ALA A 83 4.26 -6.24 -0.36
N GLY A 84 4.67 -6.09 0.91
CA GLY A 84 6.01 -5.64 1.27
C GLY A 84 7.10 -6.60 0.79
N THR A 85 6.97 -7.89 1.09
CA THR A 85 7.92 -8.91 0.66
C THR A 85 8.02 -8.98 -0.85
N PHE A 86 6.87 -8.94 -1.56
CA PHE A 86 6.82 -8.93 -3.02
C PHE A 86 7.56 -7.72 -3.60
N LEU A 87 7.21 -6.51 -3.18
CA LEU A 87 7.84 -5.29 -3.69
C LEU A 87 9.32 -5.22 -3.33
N CYS A 88 9.71 -5.61 -2.11
CA CYS A 88 11.11 -5.61 -1.72
C CYS A 88 11.94 -6.64 -2.49
N SER A 89 11.38 -7.79 -2.85
CA SER A 89 12.09 -8.73 -3.72
C SER A 89 12.43 -8.14 -5.09
N LEU A 90 11.71 -7.13 -5.54
CA LEU A 90 11.94 -6.44 -6.81
C LEU A 90 12.84 -5.22 -6.68
N PHE A 91 12.57 -4.36 -5.70
CA PHE A 91 13.29 -3.09 -5.51
C PHE A 91 14.60 -3.24 -4.74
N ALA A 92 14.65 -4.15 -3.77
CA ALA A 92 15.80 -4.44 -2.92
C ALA A 92 16.05 -5.95 -2.82
N PRO A 93 16.28 -6.66 -3.95
CA PRO A 93 16.52 -8.10 -3.90
C PRO A 93 17.72 -8.41 -3.00
N VAL A 94 17.59 -9.47 -2.18
CA VAL A 94 18.65 -9.90 -1.28
C VAL A 94 19.96 -10.14 -2.05
N CYS A 95 21.10 -9.78 -1.45
CA CYS A 95 22.39 -9.92 -2.06
C CYS A 95 22.85 -11.38 -2.01
N LEU A 96 22.59 -12.13 -3.07
CA LEU A 96 23.00 -13.50 -3.31
C LEU A 96 23.64 -13.61 -4.69
N ASP A 97 24.38 -14.70 -4.93
CA ASP A 97 25.00 -14.97 -6.23
C ASP A 97 23.96 -15.14 -7.34
N THR A 98 22.77 -15.70 -6.99
CA THR A 98 21.64 -15.87 -7.90
C THR A 98 20.46 -15.02 -7.44
N PHE A 99 19.69 -14.49 -8.41
CA PHE A 99 18.44 -13.80 -8.09
C PHE A 99 17.37 -14.81 -7.65
N ILE A 100 16.77 -14.53 -6.50
CA ILE A 100 15.54 -15.19 -6.09
C ILE A 100 14.39 -14.23 -6.41
N GLN A 101 13.63 -14.56 -7.45
CA GLN A 101 12.46 -13.78 -7.86
C GLN A 101 11.22 -14.20 -7.07
N PRO A 102 10.20 -13.37 -6.98
CA PRO A 102 8.90 -13.83 -6.50
C PRO A 102 8.30 -14.80 -7.52
N CYS A 103 7.60 -15.84 -7.03
CA CYS A 103 6.83 -16.72 -7.90
C CYS A 103 5.61 -15.99 -8.49
N ARG A 104 5.12 -16.48 -9.63
CA ARG A 104 3.91 -15.95 -10.27
C ARG A 104 2.71 -15.94 -9.33
N SER A 105 2.52 -16.99 -8.52
CA SER A 105 1.43 -17.06 -7.53
C SER A 105 1.47 -15.93 -6.52
N MET A 106 2.67 -15.55 -6.02
CA MET A 106 2.83 -14.43 -5.09
C MET A 106 2.42 -13.11 -5.76
N CYS A 107 2.88 -12.87 -6.99
CA CYS A 107 2.49 -11.69 -7.76
C CYS A 107 0.98 -11.62 -7.97
N VAL A 108 0.34 -12.71 -8.41
CA VAL A 108 -1.10 -12.79 -8.64
C VAL A 108 -1.89 -12.52 -7.36
N ALA A 109 -1.48 -13.13 -6.23
CA ALA A 109 -2.13 -12.92 -4.94
C ALA A 109 -2.08 -11.45 -4.49
N VAL A 110 -0.90 -10.81 -4.63
CA VAL A 110 -0.72 -9.39 -4.30
C VAL A 110 -1.51 -8.50 -5.27
N ARG A 111 -1.39 -8.73 -6.58
CA ARG A 111 -2.13 -7.98 -7.62
C ARG A 111 -3.63 -8.02 -7.37
N ASP A 112 -4.21 -9.21 -7.20
CA ASP A 112 -5.66 -9.39 -7.10
C ASP A 112 -6.24 -8.74 -5.83
N SER A 113 -5.44 -8.64 -4.77
CA SER A 113 -5.83 -7.96 -3.54
C SER A 113 -5.63 -6.45 -3.64
N CYS A 114 -4.50 -6.00 -4.19
CA CYS A 114 -4.11 -4.58 -4.18
C CYS A 114 -4.67 -3.78 -5.37
N SER A 115 -5.06 -4.43 -6.49
CA SER A 115 -5.64 -3.75 -7.66
C SER A 115 -6.91 -2.99 -7.31
N GLN A 116 -7.71 -3.49 -6.37
CA GLN A 116 -8.91 -2.79 -5.91
C GLN A 116 -8.58 -1.47 -5.19
N VAL A 117 -7.52 -1.47 -4.37
CA VAL A 117 -7.03 -0.26 -3.70
C VAL A 117 -6.48 0.73 -4.72
N LEU A 118 -5.67 0.26 -5.68
CA LEU A 118 -5.16 1.10 -6.77
C LEU A 118 -6.30 1.73 -7.56
N ALA A 119 -7.36 0.96 -7.90
CA ALA A 119 -8.55 1.49 -8.56
C ALA A 119 -9.24 2.59 -7.74
N CYS A 120 -9.30 2.47 -6.39
CA CYS A 120 -9.80 3.52 -5.51
C CYS A 120 -8.99 4.82 -5.62
N LEU A 121 -7.69 4.69 -5.89
CA LEU A 121 -6.77 5.80 -6.09
C LEU A 121 -6.75 6.31 -7.55
N GLY A 122 -7.55 5.72 -8.43
CA GLY A 122 -7.57 6.04 -9.85
C GLY A 122 -6.38 5.49 -10.64
N GLN A 123 -5.72 4.46 -10.10
CA GLN A 123 -4.55 3.81 -10.67
C GLN A 123 -4.87 2.38 -11.09
N SER A 124 -4.12 1.84 -12.04
CA SER A 124 -4.14 0.43 -12.43
C SER A 124 -2.90 -0.29 -11.95
N TRP A 125 -2.94 -1.63 -11.95
CA TRP A 125 -1.74 -2.44 -11.74
C TRP A 125 -0.74 -2.15 -12.88
N PRO A 126 0.53 -1.81 -12.57
CA PRO A 126 1.48 -1.39 -13.58
C PRO A 126 1.97 -2.57 -14.44
N ASP A 127 2.16 -2.33 -15.74
CA ASP A 127 2.72 -3.31 -16.68
C ASP A 127 4.13 -3.78 -16.27
N ALA A 128 4.90 -2.92 -15.60
CA ALA A 128 6.21 -3.27 -15.06
C ALA A 128 6.17 -4.41 -14.03
N LEU A 129 5.01 -4.63 -13.39
CA LEU A 129 4.74 -5.69 -12.44
C LEU A 129 3.83 -6.79 -13.05
N ASP A 130 3.88 -6.98 -14.36
CA ASP A 130 3.13 -8.05 -15.01
C ASP A 130 3.55 -9.42 -14.44
N CYS A 131 2.54 -10.16 -13.93
CA CYS A 131 2.78 -11.43 -13.23
C CYS A 131 3.27 -12.55 -14.15
N ASP A 132 3.03 -12.44 -15.45
CA ASP A 132 3.49 -13.44 -16.42
C ASP A 132 5.02 -13.40 -16.65
N ARG A 133 5.69 -12.35 -16.17
CA ARG A 133 7.14 -12.21 -16.20
C ARG A 133 7.85 -13.01 -15.11
N PHE A 134 7.14 -13.46 -14.09
CA PHE A 134 7.71 -14.16 -12.95
C PHE A 134 7.65 -15.69 -13.16
N PRO A 135 8.64 -16.43 -12.57
CA PRO A 135 8.74 -17.89 -12.71
C PRO A 135 7.49 -18.59 -12.17
N ALA A 136 7.24 -19.80 -12.68
CA ALA A 136 6.22 -20.69 -12.15
C ALA A 136 6.61 -21.21 -10.76
N ASP A 137 5.64 -21.70 -9.99
CA ASP A 137 5.85 -22.09 -8.58
C ASP A 137 6.69 -23.37 -8.44
N GLU A 138 6.92 -24.11 -9.53
CA GLU A 138 7.82 -25.27 -9.56
C GLU A 138 9.30 -24.87 -9.58
N ASP A 139 9.60 -23.62 -9.91
CA ASP A 139 10.97 -23.09 -9.94
C ASP A 139 11.43 -22.63 -8.55
N THR A 140 12.73 -22.34 -8.43
CA THR A 140 13.29 -21.74 -7.21
C THR A 140 12.92 -20.26 -7.14
N CYS A 141 11.82 -19.93 -6.44
CA CYS A 141 11.29 -18.59 -6.29
C CYS A 141 10.60 -18.38 -4.94
N LEU A 142 10.29 -17.15 -4.57
CA LEU A 142 9.56 -16.82 -3.34
C LEU A 142 8.07 -17.10 -3.54
N THR A 143 7.56 -18.11 -2.85
CA THR A 143 6.16 -18.52 -2.95
C THR A 143 5.24 -17.72 -2.05
N SER A 144 3.95 -17.67 -2.41
CA SER A 144 2.90 -17.15 -1.53
C SER A 144 2.65 -18.13 -0.37
N ILE A 145 2.54 -17.61 0.84
CA ILE A 145 2.18 -18.40 2.03
C ILE A 145 0.66 -18.63 1.99
N SER A 146 0.25 -19.75 1.39
CA SER A 146 -1.15 -20.06 1.10
C SER A 146 -2.04 -20.27 2.35
N THR A 147 -1.47 -20.77 3.45
CA THR A 147 -2.20 -21.07 4.70
C THR A 147 -2.56 -19.80 5.48
N GLU A 148 -1.73 -18.78 5.48
CA GLU A 148 -2.03 -17.50 6.13
C GLU A 148 -3.00 -16.64 5.32
N SER A 149 -3.01 -16.78 4.00
CA SER A 149 -3.90 -16.04 3.10
C SER A 149 -5.39 -16.26 3.41
N ALA A 150 -5.81 -17.49 3.76
CA ALA A 150 -7.19 -17.80 4.11
C ALA A 150 -7.58 -17.23 5.49
N THR A 151 -6.68 -17.27 6.46
CA THR A 151 -6.87 -16.67 7.78
C THR A 151 -6.81 -15.15 7.70
N TYR A 152 -5.89 -14.61 6.89
CA TYR A 152 -5.75 -13.18 6.67
C TYR A 152 -6.99 -12.56 6.02
N ARG A 153 -7.59 -13.20 5.01
CA ARG A 153 -8.85 -12.77 4.38
C ARG A 153 -10.01 -12.66 5.37
N LYS A 154 -9.98 -13.42 6.45
CA LYS A 154 -10.98 -13.34 7.51
C LYS A 154 -10.79 -12.13 8.42
N PHE A 155 -9.54 -11.66 8.58
CA PHE A 155 -9.19 -10.52 9.44
C PHE A 155 -9.02 -9.19 8.67
N PHE A 156 -8.68 -9.26 7.39
CA PHE A 156 -8.47 -8.11 6.52
C PHE A 156 -9.28 -8.30 5.23
N PRO A 157 -10.57 -7.98 5.26
CA PRO A 157 -11.42 -8.09 4.09
C PRO A 157 -10.96 -7.14 2.98
N LYS A 158 -11.34 -7.49 1.75
CA LYS A 158 -10.97 -6.70 0.57
C LYS A 158 -11.41 -5.25 0.74
N PRO A 159 -10.49 -4.28 0.65
CA PRO A 159 -10.86 -2.88 0.74
C PRO A 159 -11.79 -2.49 -0.41
N THR A 160 -12.90 -1.86 -0.09
CA THR A 160 -13.86 -1.36 -1.08
C THR A 160 -13.85 0.15 -1.10
N CYS A 161 -13.85 0.75 -2.30
CA CYS A 161 -14.00 2.20 -2.44
C CYS A 161 -15.40 2.63 -2.06
N GLN A 162 -15.46 3.72 -1.33
CA GLN A 162 -16.74 4.34 -1.00
C GLN A 162 -16.96 5.64 -1.74
N GLY A 163 -18.22 5.93 -2.04
CA GLY A 163 -18.64 7.30 -2.33
C GLY A 163 -18.33 8.19 -1.11
N CYS A 164 -17.70 9.33 -1.35
CA CYS A 164 -17.34 10.22 -0.26
C CYS A 164 -18.56 10.89 0.35
N PRO A 165 -18.88 10.67 1.63
CA PRO A 165 -19.95 11.40 2.29
C PRO A 165 -19.61 12.89 2.39
N THR A 166 -20.64 13.73 2.31
CA THR A 166 -20.48 15.17 2.50
C THR A 166 -20.25 15.48 3.97
N THR A 167 -19.36 16.45 4.24
CA THR A 167 -19.22 16.99 5.59
C THR A 167 -20.42 17.93 5.85
N GLU A 168 -21.20 17.61 6.84
CA GLU A 168 -22.40 18.34 7.21
C GLU A 168 -22.19 19.13 8.50
N GLU A 169 -22.96 20.22 8.66
CA GLU A 169 -23.10 20.86 9.96
C GLU A 169 -24.11 20.08 10.80
N PRO A 170 -23.81 19.86 12.09
CA PRO A 170 -24.73 19.15 12.95
C PRO A 170 -26.01 19.96 13.15
N GLY A 171 -27.14 19.34 12.86
CA GLY A 171 -28.46 19.90 13.19
C GLY A 171 -28.80 19.81 14.70
N ALA A 172 -30.07 19.93 15.06
CA ALA A 172 -30.52 19.77 16.46
C ALA A 172 -30.01 18.44 17.05
N HIS A 173 -29.61 18.47 18.33
CA HIS A 173 -28.98 17.31 19.00
C HIS A 173 -29.82 16.01 18.93
N LYS A 174 -31.15 16.11 18.89
CA LYS A 174 -32.05 14.95 18.73
C LYS A 174 -31.83 14.26 17.38
N ARG A 175 -31.64 15.03 16.31
CA ARG A 175 -31.33 14.47 14.96
C ARG A 175 -29.98 13.83 14.93
N VAL A 176 -28.98 14.41 15.58
CA VAL A 176 -27.65 13.81 15.72
C VAL A 176 -27.70 12.50 16.49
N LEU A 177 -28.44 12.43 17.60
CA LEU A 177 -28.67 11.20 18.36
C LEU A 177 -29.33 10.12 17.50
N GLN A 178 -30.36 10.49 16.72
CA GLN A 178 -31.00 9.55 15.78
C GLN A 178 -30.01 9.02 14.74
N THR A 179 -29.14 9.87 14.22
CA THR A 179 -28.06 9.44 13.30
C THR A 179 -27.13 8.45 13.98
N PHE A 180 -26.77 8.66 15.25
CA PHE A 180 -25.96 7.70 16.00
C PHE A 180 -26.69 6.35 16.16
N CYS A 181 -27.99 6.36 16.40
CA CYS A 181 -28.79 5.13 16.51
C CYS A 181 -28.90 4.35 15.20
N GLN A 182 -28.85 5.04 14.06
CA GLN A 182 -28.99 4.42 12.74
C GLN A 182 -27.68 3.80 12.22
N ASN A 183 -26.57 3.98 12.93
CA ASN A 183 -25.24 3.54 12.52
C ASN A 183 -24.56 2.74 13.64
N ASN A 184 -23.63 1.86 13.24
CA ASN A 184 -22.94 0.97 14.16
C ASN A 184 -21.86 1.66 14.98
N PHE A 185 -21.30 2.77 14.51
CA PHE A 185 -20.28 3.52 15.23
C PHE A 185 -20.38 5.05 15.06
N ALA A 186 -19.89 5.77 16.04
CA ALA A 186 -19.58 7.18 15.96
C ALA A 186 -18.27 7.45 16.70
N VAL A 187 -17.30 8.02 15.98
CA VAL A 187 -15.94 8.27 16.50
C VAL A 187 -15.52 9.71 16.26
N LYS A 188 -14.90 10.33 17.24
CA LYS A 188 -14.26 11.62 17.10
C LYS A 188 -12.77 11.44 16.82
N VAL A 189 -12.30 12.02 15.75
CA VAL A 189 -10.94 11.92 15.27
C VAL A 189 -10.35 13.29 15.00
N THR A 190 -9.04 13.40 15.14
CA THR A 190 -8.27 14.56 14.71
C THR A 190 -7.52 14.18 13.47
N LEU A 191 -7.72 14.88 12.37
CA LEU A 191 -7.06 14.61 11.09
C LEU A 191 -6.11 15.75 10.76
N ALA A 192 -4.90 15.40 10.32
CA ALA A 192 -3.91 16.34 9.85
C ALA A 192 -3.43 15.97 8.46
N LYS A 193 -3.03 16.99 7.70
CA LYS A 193 -2.41 16.86 6.40
C LYS A 193 -0.90 16.74 6.58
N ARG A 194 -0.28 15.72 6.00
CA ARG A 194 1.16 15.56 5.91
C ARG A 194 1.62 15.54 4.46
N LYS A 195 2.87 15.90 4.23
CA LYS A 195 3.54 15.66 2.95
C LYS A 195 4.12 14.25 2.98
N SER A 196 3.80 13.46 1.96
CA SER A 196 4.45 12.18 1.74
C SER A 196 5.89 12.35 1.27
N ALA A 197 6.70 11.30 1.36
CA ALA A 197 8.03 11.25 0.74
C ALA A 197 7.98 11.45 -0.78
N SER A 198 6.87 11.04 -1.44
CA SER A 198 6.59 11.29 -2.85
C SER A 198 6.16 12.74 -3.19
N GLY A 199 5.99 13.60 -2.17
CA GLY A 199 5.52 14.97 -2.33
C GLY A 199 3.99 15.14 -2.32
N ASP A 200 3.24 14.05 -2.35
CA ASP A 200 1.79 14.04 -2.30
C ASP A 200 1.26 14.40 -0.91
N SER A 201 0.01 14.86 -0.87
CA SER A 201 -0.66 15.15 0.39
C SER A 201 -1.31 13.91 0.95
N GLU A 202 -0.83 13.48 2.10
CA GLU A 202 -1.43 12.40 2.87
C GLU A 202 -2.17 12.93 4.10
N TYR A 203 -3.08 12.11 4.62
CA TYR A 203 -3.90 12.46 5.78
C TYR A 203 -3.73 11.41 6.86
N ASP A 204 -3.34 11.88 8.05
CA ASP A 204 -3.09 11.03 9.19
C ASP A 204 -4.08 11.31 10.32
N VAL A 205 -4.37 10.26 11.09
CA VAL A 205 -5.09 10.37 12.35
C VAL A 205 -4.11 10.82 13.43
N GLU A 206 -4.30 12.02 13.96
CA GLU A 206 -3.49 12.53 15.05
C GLU A 206 -4.11 12.26 16.42
N GLY A 207 -3.26 12.00 17.39
CA GLY A 207 -3.65 11.84 18.78
C GLY A 207 -4.54 10.62 19.02
N ARG A 208 -5.44 10.74 20.02
CA ARG A 208 -6.34 9.68 20.45
C ARG A 208 -7.66 9.74 19.68
N VAL A 209 -8.14 8.61 19.24
CA VAL A 209 -9.51 8.44 18.74
C VAL A 209 -10.46 8.34 19.94
N GLU A 210 -11.47 9.20 19.97
CA GLU A 210 -12.46 9.22 21.03
C GLU A 210 -13.76 8.58 20.55
N MET A 211 -14.18 7.55 21.27
CA MET A 211 -15.40 6.82 20.96
C MET A 211 -16.61 7.57 21.54
N ILE A 212 -17.55 7.91 20.67
CA ILE A 212 -18.84 8.52 21.07
C ILE A 212 -19.88 7.43 21.26
N SER A 213 -20.09 6.61 20.24
CA SER A 213 -20.99 5.48 20.25
C SER A 213 -20.16 4.19 20.22
N PRO A 214 -20.24 3.34 21.26
CA PRO A 214 -19.61 2.04 21.24
C PRO A 214 -20.35 1.13 20.27
N GLY A 215 -19.66 0.62 19.27
CA GLY A 215 -20.09 -0.44 18.38
C GLY A 215 -19.06 -1.55 18.37
N SER A 216 -19.12 -2.47 17.44
CA SER A 216 -18.22 -3.62 17.34
C SER A 216 -16.76 -3.29 16.95
N LEU A 217 -16.41 -2.00 16.74
CA LEU A 217 -15.04 -1.54 16.40
C LEU A 217 -14.03 -1.57 17.58
N PHE A 218 -14.37 -2.10 18.75
CA PHE A 218 -13.83 -1.63 20.02
C PHE A 218 -12.84 -2.42 20.73
N SER A 219 -12.05 -3.12 20.09
CA SER A 219 -10.75 -3.49 20.63
C SER A 219 -9.65 -2.84 19.82
N PHE A 220 -8.44 -2.85 20.34
CA PHE A 220 -7.20 -2.41 19.75
C PHE A 220 -7.23 -2.34 18.21
N GLY A 221 -7.12 -1.15 17.62
CA GLY A 221 -7.00 -0.99 16.19
C GLY A 221 -7.91 0.04 15.52
N THR A 222 -8.86 0.66 16.24
CA THR A 222 -9.76 1.68 15.65
C THR A 222 -9.00 2.78 14.90
N ARG A 223 -7.87 3.22 15.44
CA ARG A 223 -7.00 4.20 14.77
C ARG A 223 -6.47 3.65 13.45
N THR A 224 -5.99 2.43 13.44
CA THR A 224 -5.45 1.75 12.25
C THR A 224 -6.52 1.58 11.18
N ILE A 225 -7.73 1.15 11.56
CA ILE A 225 -8.85 0.97 10.64
C ILE A 225 -9.26 2.31 10.00
N ILE A 226 -9.33 3.38 10.80
CA ILE A 226 -9.63 4.72 10.29
C ILE A 226 -8.50 5.21 9.39
N GLN A 227 -7.25 4.97 9.74
CA GLN A 227 -6.10 5.32 8.92
C GLN A 227 -6.12 4.58 7.58
N GLN A 228 -6.43 3.29 7.56
CA GLN A 228 -6.62 2.51 6.34
C GLN A 228 -7.76 3.08 5.49
N TRP A 229 -8.90 3.41 6.11
CA TRP A 229 -10.02 4.02 5.39
C TRP A 229 -9.61 5.35 4.72
N LEU A 230 -8.85 6.21 5.40
CA LEU A 230 -8.34 7.47 4.85
C LEU A 230 -7.38 7.24 3.68
N LEU A 231 -6.51 6.25 3.76
CA LEU A 231 -5.56 5.91 2.70
C LEU A 231 -6.29 5.38 1.45
N ILE A 232 -7.24 4.48 1.62
CA ILE A 232 -8.04 3.91 0.54
C ILE A 232 -8.94 4.97 -0.09
N ASN A 233 -9.52 5.86 0.72
CA ASN A 233 -10.43 6.91 0.29
C ASN A 233 -9.76 8.29 0.33
N ALA A 234 -8.54 8.41 -0.20
CA ALA A 234 -7.75 9.65 -0.17
C ALA A 234 -8.50 10.85 -0.77
N ASN A 235 -9.33 10.64 -1.80
CA ASN A 235 -10.20 11.65 -2.37
C ASN A 235 -11.23 12.19 -1.36
N CYS A 236 -11.71 11.35 -0.43
CA CYS A 236 -12.58 11.79 0.66
C CYS A 236 -11.83 12.64 1.65
N ALA A 237 -10.66 12.17 2.09
CA ALA A 237 -9.81 12.93 3.00
C ALA A 237 -9.45 14.31 2.42
N HIS A 238 -9.15 14.38 1.13
CA HIS A 238 -8.87 15.63 0.45
C HIS A 238 -10.08 16.58 0.41
N LYS A 239 -11.28 16.06 0.18
CA LYS A 239 -12.52 16.87 0.22
C LYS A 239 -12.86 17.37 1.62
N MET A 240 -12.59 16.55 2.65
CA MET A 240 -12.84 16.92 4.05
C MET A 240 -11.90 18.04 4.51
N ILE A 241 -10.61 17.92 4.22
CA ILE A 241 -9.55 18.80 4.73
C ILE A 241 -9.17 19.82 3.66
N ARG A 242 -10.10 20.69 3.32
CA ARG A 242 -9.97 21.60 2.15
C ARG A 242 -8.87 22.65 2.22
N SER A 243 -8.35 23.04 3.39
CA SER A 243 -7.58 24.30 3.39
C SER A 243 -6.65 24.57 4.57
N SER A 244 -6.50 23.69 5.51
CA SER A 244 -5.78 24.02 6.74
C SER A 244 -4.58 23.09 6.94
N ASN A 245 -3.38 23.67 7.07
CA ASN A 245 -2.20 22.95 7.59
C ASN A 245 -2.34 22.63 9.09
N ARG A 246 -3.50 22.89 9.68
CA ARG A 246 -3.79 22.62 11.09
C ARG A 246 -4.63 21.36 11.21
N ALA A 247 -4.39 20.61 12.26
CA ALA A 247 -5.21 19.47 12.64
C ALA A 247 -6.65 19.89 12.91
N VAL A 248 -7.62 19.22 12.28
CA VAL A 248 -9.05 19.49 12.40
C VAL A 248 -9.75 18.27 12.98
N GLN A 249 -10.75 18.53 13.84
CA GLN A 249 -11.52 17.47 14.47
C GLN A 249 -12.81 17.18 13.72
N TYR A 250 -13.10 15.90 13.56
CA TYR A 250 -14.31 15.40 12.89
C TYR A 250 -14.99 14.33 13.73
N VAL A 251 -16.28 14.15 13.52
CA VAL A 251 -17.01 12.95 13.96
C VAL A 251 -17.36 12.14 12.72
N LEU A 252 -16.81 10.95 12.64
CA LEU A 252 -17.12 9.97 11.61
C LEU A 252 -18.18 9.02 12.14
N ILE A 253 -19.22 8.81 11.36
CA ILE A 253 -20.39 7.99 11.71
C ILE A 253 -20.62 7.00 10.58
N GLY A 254 -20.85 5.75 10.91
CA GLY A 254 -21.05 4.74 9.90
C GLY A 254 -21.27 3.33 10.42
N ASP A 255 -21.09 2.38 9.51
CA ASP A 255 -21.34 0.97 9.72
C ASP A 255 -20.08 0.15 9.54
N ILE A 256 -20.15 -1.11 9.95
CA ILE A 256 -19.08 -2.08 9.79
C ILE A 256 -19.62 -3.21 8.92
N GLN A 257 -18.98 -3.44 7.81
CA GLN A 257 -19.23 -4.56 6.91
C GLN A 257 -17.94 -5.35 6.70
N ASP A 258 -17.98 -6.64 6.96
CA ASP A 258 -16.85 -7.55 6.72
C ASP A 258 -15.51 -7.02 7.26
N ALA A 259 -15.52 -6.47 8.49
CA ALA A 259 -14.40 -5.81 9.17
C ALA A 259 -13.87 -4.50 8.48
N ASN A 260 -14.51 -4.00 7.43
CA ASN A 260 -14.28 -2.66 6.87
C ASN A 260 -15.25 -1.66 7.50
N ILE A 261 -14.81 -0.41 7.61
CA ILE A 261 -15.73 0.68 7.98
C ILE A 261 -16.33 1.31 6.73
N ILE A 262 -17.62 1.60 6.81
CA ILE A 262 -18.37 2.39 5.85
C ILE A 262 -18.74 3.69 6.54
N VAL A 263 -18.14 4.80 6.13
CA VAL A 263 -18.46 6.11 6.68
C VAL A 263 -19.65 6.70 5.94
N ASN A 264 -20.78 6.78 6.61
CA ASN A 264 -22.04 7.28 6.03
C ASN A 264 -22.20 8.78 6.19
N LYS A 265 -21.67 9.33 7.29
CA LYS A 265 -21.81 10.73 7.62
C LYS A 265 -20.60 11.29 8.35
N ILE A 266 -20.30 12.55 8.10
CA ILE A 266 -19.17 13.27 8.69
C ILE A 266 -19.66 14.59 9.24
N TYR A 267 -19.40 14.87 10.53
CA TYR A 267 -19.61 16.17 11.13
C TYR A 267 -18.27 16.84 11.44
N LEU A 268 -18.18 18.14 11.16
CA LEU A 268 -17.07 18.96 11.61
C LEU A 268 -17.23 19.25 13.11
N TRP A 269 -16.21 18.92 13.92
CA TRP A 269 -16.25 19.18 15.35
C TRP A 269 -15.73 20.56 15.70
N HIS A 270 -16.61 21.43 16.14
CA HIS A 270 -16.26 22.71 16.73
C HIS A 270 -16.45 22.69 18.24
N LYS A 271 -15.44 23.14 19.01
CA LYS A 271 -15.55 23.22 20.49
C LYS A 271 -16.75 24.02 20.95
N LYS A 272 -17.21 24.99 20.14
CA LYS A 272 -18.37 25.84 20.40
C LYS A 272 -19.69 25.22 19.94
N ASP A 273 -19.70 24.11 19.27
CA ASP A 273 -20.89 23.42 18.83
C ASP A 273 -21.58 22.73 20.02
N THR A 274 -22.64 23.39 20.51
CA THR A 274 -23.40 22.90 21.66
C THR A 274 -24.25 21.68 21.30
N GLN A 275 -24.74 21.57 20.06
CA GLN A 275 -25.65 20.48 19.66
C GLN A 275 -24.92 19.14 19.52
N LEU A 276 -23.79 19.12 18.82
CA LEU A 276 -22.98 17.94 18.66
C LEU A 276 -22.35 17.48 19.99
N THR A 277 -21.87 18.45 20.78
CA THR A 277 -21.31 18.18 22.11
C THR A 277 -22.37 17.62 23.06
N LEU A 278 -23.59 18.15 23.00
CA LEU A 278 -24.72 17.70 23.81
C LEU A 278 -25.17 16.31 23.39
N ALA A 279 -25.25 16.03 22.08
CA ALA A 279 -25.53 14.68 21.55
C ALA A 279 -24.52 13.66 22.01
N ALA A 280 -23.21 13.97 21.86
CA ALA A 280 -22.12 13.08 22.28
C ALA A 280 -22.14 12.77 23.79
N ARG A 281 -22.51 13.76 24.64
CA ARG A 281 -22.65 13.53 26.09
C ARG A 281 -23.88 12.73 26.45
N LYS A 282 -25.02 13.01 25.81
CA LYS A 282 -26.28 12.30 26.07
C LYS A 282 -26.30 10.89 25.51
N TRP A 283 -25.43 10.58 24.56
CA TRP A 283 -25.39 9.26 23.93
C TRP A 283 -25.27 8.13 24.93
N LYS A 284 -24.41 8.29 25.96
CA LYS A 284 -24.20 7.27 27.02
C LYS A 284 -25.48 6.91 27.79
N GLN A 285 -26.47 7.76 27.78
CA GLN A 285 -27.76 7.58 28.48
C GLN A 285 -28.92 7.37 27.50
N HIS A 286 -28.66 7.50 26.19
CA HIS A 286 -29.69 7.37 25.17
C HIS A 286 -29.94 5.89 24.84
N LYS A 287 -31.20 5.51 24.80
CA LYS A 287 -31.62 4.18 24.33
C LYS A 287 -32.13 4.35 22.91
N CYS A 288 -31.49 3.69 21.94
CA CYS A 288 -32.00 3.54 20.59
C CYS A 288 -33.08 2.45 20.58
#